data_b729cf1b3d0c4c4cb1484d6c7f5e6169
#
_entry.id   b729cf1b3d0c4c4cb1484d6c7f5e6169
#
_cell.length_a   1.000
_cell.length_b   1.000
_cell.length_c   1.000
_cell.angle_alpha   90.00
_cell.angle_beta   90.00
_cell.angle_gamma   90.00
#
_symmetry.space_group_name_H-M   'P 1'
#
loop_
_entity.id
_entity.type
_entity.pdbx_description
1 polymer ?
#
loop_
_entity_poly.entity_id
_entity_poly.type
_entity_poly.pdbx_seq_one_letter_code
_entity_poly.pdbx_strand_id
1 'polypeptide(L)'
;MDRAARTLFALFLVLTWSFSPILVGQAWAQSLAEAKEAGWVGERPNGYLGLVKPDTPNDIKKLVQDINAKRRERYLEIAKKNGTKLEAVQRIVGAKLIKRARPSEYIMNSAGKWIKK
;
A
#
# COMPACT_ATOMS: atom_id res chain seq x y z
N MET A 1 -49.55 -13.77 23.48
CA MET A 1 -49.23 -13.87 22.05
C MET A 1 -47.87 -13.31 21.83
N ASP A 2 -46.88 -14.18 21.96
CA ASP A 2 -45.49 -13.77 21.83
C ASP A 2 -45.13 -13.63 20.36
N ARG A 3 -45.20 -12.43 19.91
CA ARG A 3 -44.52 -12.10 18.68
C ARG A 3 -43.05 -11.91 19.02
N ALA A 4 -42.33 -13.04 19.05
CA ALA A 4 -40.91 -12.97 18.98
C ALA A 4 -40.56 -12.15 17.74
N ALA A 5 -40.22 -10.91 17.98
CA ALA A 5 -39.54 -10.13 16.98
C ALA A 5 -38.24 -10.89 16.70
N ARG A 6 -38.29 -11.75 15.72
CA ARG A 6 -37.07 -12.25 15.10
C ARG A 6 -36.46 -11.06 14.40
N THR A 7 -35.80 -10.26 15.18
CA THR A 7 -34.77 -9.42 14.66
C THR A 7 -33.75 -10.36 14.05
N LEU A 8 -33.94 -10.65 12.79
CA LEU A 8 -32.86 -11.08 11.94
C LEU A 8 -31.82 -9.98 12.04
N PHE A 9 -30.91 -10.11 13.00
CA PHE A 9 -29.61 -9.55 12.88
C PHE A 9 -29.05 -10.23 11.64
N ALA A 10 -29.30 -9.65 10.49
CA ALA A 10 -28.41 -9.81 9.38
C ALA A 10 -27.08 -9.37 9.92
N LEU A 11 -26.28 -10.32 10.35
CA LEU A 11 -24.84 -10.14 10.45
C LEU A 11 -24.44 -9.79 9.02
N PHE A 12 -24.47 -8.51 8.75
CA PHE A 12 -23.64 -7.96 7.72
C PHE A 12 -22.23 -8.25 8.19
N LEU A 13 -21.72 -9.40 7.84
CA LEU A 13 -20.30 -9.59 7.66
C LEU A 13 -19.96 -8.57 6.58
N VAL A 14 -19.80 -7.35 7.01
CA VAL A 14 -18.97 -6.42 6.29
C VAL A 14 -17.63 -7.12 6.34
N LEU A 15 -17.33 -7.87 5.30
CA LEU A 15 -15.97 -8.16 4.90
C LEU A 15 -15.35 -6.79 4.65
N THR A 16 -15.09 -6.09 5.74
CA THR A 16 -14.08 -5.09 5.73
C THR A 16 -12.84 -5.86 5.33
N TRP A 17 -12.50 -5.76 4.09
CA TRP A 17 -11.15 -5.97 3.68
C TRP A 17 -10.35 -4.97 4.51
N SER A 18 -10.11 -5.37 5.76
CA SER A 18 -9.09 -4.76 6.55
C SER A 18 -7.82 -5.01 5.79
N PHE A 19 -7.54 -4.14 4.86
CA PHE A 19 -6.20 -3.94 4.38
C PHE A 19 -5.45 -3.49 5.62
N SER A 20 -5.08 -4.48 6.45
CA SER A 20 -4.02 -4.26 7.41
C SER A 20 -2.88 -3.71 6.60
N PRO A 21 -2.47 -2.46 6.83
CA PRO A 21 -1.29 -1.96 6.17
C PRO A 21 -0.26 -3.05 6.37
N ILE A 22 0.36 -3.47 5.28
CA ILE A 22 1.41 -4.48 5.28
C ILE A 22 2.20 -4.25 6.55
N LEU A 23 2.29 -5.29 7.40
CA LEU A 23 2.94 -5.22 8.70
C LEU A 23 4.44 -4.95 8.48
N VAL A 24 4.71 -3.74 8.07
CA VAL A 24 6.01 -3.13 8.21
C VAL A 24 6.10 -2.81 9.69
N GLY A 25 7.11 -3.31 10.38
CA GLY A 25 7.30 -3.00 11.79
C GLY A 25 7.20 -1.49 12.02
N GLN A 26 6.75 -1.05 13.19
CA GLN A 26 6.53 0.38 13.47
C GLN A 26 7.73 1.27 13.11
N ALA A 27 8.95 0.78 13.33
CA ALA A 27 10.17 1.48 12.96
C ALA A 27 10.29 1.72 11.45
N TRP A 28 9.92 0.75 10.64
CA TRP A 28 9.90 0.91 9.18
C TRP A 28 8.80 1.85 8.72
N ALA A 29 7.62 1.77 9.32
CA ALA A 29 6.51 2.66 9.01
C ALA A 29 6.86 4.12 9.29
N GLN A 30 7.51 4.40 10.43
CA GLN A 30 7.97 5.73 10.78
C GLN A 30 9.07 6.21 9.84
N SER A 31 10.08 5.38 9.56
CA SER A 31 11.16 5.71 8.64
C SER A 31 10.67 5.96 7.23
N LEU A 32 9.67 5.20 6.77
CA LEU A 32 9.03 5.41 5.47
C LEU A 32 8.27 6.73 5.42
N ALA A 33 7.51 7.06 6.45
CA ALA A 33 6.78 8.32 6.53
C ALA A 33 7.74 9.52 6.49
N GLU A 34 8.84 9.45 7.22
CA GLU A 34 9.89 10.46 7.21
C GLU A 34 10.56 10.61 5.83
N ALA A 35 10.87 9.48 5.17
CA ALA A 35 11.47 9.48 3.84
C ALA A 35 10.51 10.06 2.78
N LYS A 36 9.23 9.78 2.87
CA LYS A 36 8.21 10.38 2.00
C LYS A 36 8.07 11.87 2.22
N GLU A 37 8.01 12.31 3.48
CA GLU A 37 7.91 13.72 3.84
C GLU A 37 9.13 14.51 3.38
N ALA A 38 10.32 13.93 3.50
CA ALA A 38 11.56 14.52 3.01
C ALA A 38 11.67 14.54 1.47
N GLY A 39 10.77 13.87 0.77
CA GLY A 39 10.74 13.84 -0.70
C GLY A 39 11.72 12.87 -1.35
N TRP A 40 12.26 11.92 -0.59
CA TRP A 40 13.17 10.90 -1.12
C TRP A 40 12.46 9.76 -1.83
N VAL A 41 11.24 9.44 -1.38
CA VAL A 41 10.51 8.24 -1.74
C VAL A 41 9.07 8.59 -2.13
N GLY A 42 8.53 7.89 -3.10
CA GLY A 42 7.13 8.03 -3.52
C GLY A 42 6.52 6.70 -3.92
N GLU A 43 5.21 6.70 -4.12
CA GLU A 43 4.45 5.53 -4.54
C GLU A 43 4.37 5.45 -6.07
N ARG A 44 4.60 4.24 -6.61
CA ARG A 44 4.44 3.94 -8.03
C ARG A 44 3.11 3.24 -8.31
N PRO A 45 2.57 3.36 -9.54
CA PRO A 45 1.35 2.65 -9.93
C PRO A 45 1.44 1.12 -9.85
N ASN A 46 2.65 0.57 -9.87
CA ASN A 46 2.90 -0.87 -9.80
C ASN A 46 2.85 -1.45 -8.37
N GLY A 47 2.52 -0.65 -7.37
CA GLY A 47 2.42 -1.09 -5.98
C GLY A 47 3.73 -1.06 -5.19
N TYR A 48 4.81 -0.57 -5.77
CA TYR A 48 6.11 -0.46 -5.12
C TYR A 48 6.52 0.99 -4.88
N LEU A 49 7.42 1.15 -3.92
CA LEU A 49 8.09 2.43 -3.70
C LEU A 49 9.13 2.67 -4.78
N GLY A 50 9.37 3.93 -5.08
CA GLY A 50 10.47 4.35 -5.92
C GLY A 50 11.26 5.49 -5.30
N LEU A 51 12.49 5.67 -5.75
CA LEU A 51 13.34 6.78 -5.36
C LEU A 51 13.01 7.99 -6.24
N VAL A 52 12.75 9.11 -5.60
CA VAL A 52 12.37 10.35 -6.31
C VAL A 52 13.60 11.13 -6.78
N LYS A 53 14.67 11.09 -6.00
CA LYS A 53 15.89 11.86 -6.24
C LYS A 53 17.09 10.95 -6.47
N PRO A 54 17.98 11.27 -7.41
CA PRO A 54 19.15 10.43 -7.71
C PRO A 54 20.18 10.38 -6.58
N ASP A 55 20.24 11.38 -5.73
CA ASP A 55 21.15 11.50 -4.60
C ASP A 55 20.58 10.97 -3.27
N THR A 56 19.62 10.04 -3.36
CA THR A 56 19.00 9.42 -2.18
C THR A 56 20.05 8.74 -1.30
N PRO A 57 20.04 8.99 0.01
CA PRO A 57 20.94 8.30 0.95
C PRO A 57 20.83 6.78 0.91
N ASN A 58 21.94 6.09 1.16
CA ASN A 58 22.00 4.62 1.08
C ASN A 58 21.08 3.91 2.07
N ASP A 59 20.91 4.45 3.27
CA ASP A 59 19.97 3.90 4.27
C ASP A 59 18.51 3.95 3.79
N ILE A 60 18.13 5.01 3.07
CA ILE A 60 16.80 5.11 2.45
C ILE A 60 16.68 4.15 1.27
N LYS A 61 17.71 4.00 0.45
CA LYS A 61 17.73 2.99 -0.63
C LYS A 61 17.51 1.60 -0.07
N LYS A 62 18.19 1.24 1.01
CA LYS A 62 18.02 -0.04 1.68
C LYS A 62 16.62 -0.21 2.24
N LEU A 63 16.07 0.80 2.88
CA LEU A 63 14.71 0.80 3.40
C LEU A 63 13.70 0.51 2.28
N VAL A 64 13.84 1.15 1.14
CA VAL A 64 12.97 0.93 -0.03
C VAL A 64 13.07 -0.50 -0.55
N GLN A 65 14.28 -1.03 -0.65
CA GLN A 65 14.50 -2.42 -1.08
C GLN A 65 13.83 -3.41 -0.12
N ASP A 66 14.00 -3.22 1.18
CA ASP A 66 13.44 -4.10 2.20
C ASP A 66 11.90 -4.05 2.21
N ILE A 67 11.32 -2.86 2.12
CA ILE A 67 9.87 -2.69 2.06
C ILE A 67 9.31 -3.29 0.76
N ASN A 68 9.93 -3.03 -0.37
CA ASN A 68 9.47 -3.60 -1.65
C ASN A 68 9.53 -5.13 -1.66
N ALA A 69 10.53 -5.74 -1.03
CA ALA A 69 10.62 -7.18 -0.88
C ALA A 69 9.44 -7.73 -0.06
N LYS A 70 9.09 -7.08 1.05
CA LYS A 70 7.94 -7.43 1.88
C LYS A 70 6.61 -7.24 1.15
N ARG A 71 6.47 -6.16 0.42
CA ARG A 71 5.30 -5.92 -0.41
C ARG A 71 5.13 -7.02 -1.46
N ARG A 72 6.21 -7.42 -2.13
CA ARG A 72 6.17 -8.48 -3.13
C ARG A 72 5.71 -9.81 -2.53
N GLU A 73 6.25 -10.20 -1.39
CA GLU A 73 5.79 -11.39 -0.66
C GLU A 73 4.28 -11.33 -0.41
N ARG A 74 3.79 -10.20 0.06
CA ARG A 74 2.37 -10.00 0.37
C ARG A 74 1.51 -10.06 -0.89
N TYR A 75 1.95 -9.46 -1.98
CA TYR A 75 1.21 -9.48 -3.24
C TYR A 75 1.14 -10.89 -3.83
N LEU A 76 2.20 -11.67 -3.70
CA LEU A 76 2.22 -13.08 -4.10
C LEU A 76 1.21 -13.91 -3.30
N GLU A 77 1.14 -13.71 -1.98
CA GLU A 77 0.14 -14.38 -1.14
C GLU A 77 -1.29 -14.03 -1.57
N ILE A 78 -1.56 -12.76 -1.83
CA ILE A 78 -2.88 -12.30 -2.27
C ILE A 78 -3.23 -12.90 -3.63
N ALA A 79 -2.30 -12.89 -4.57
CA ALA A 79 -2.49 -13.46 -5.89
C ALA A 79 -2.80 -14.96 -5.80
N LYS A 80 -2.06 -15.69 -4.98
CA LYS A 80 -2.26 -17.12 -4.76
C LYS A 80 -3.62 -17.42 -4.15
N LYS A 81 -4.02 -16.68 -3.11
CA LYS A 81 -5.31 -16.87 -2.44
C LYS A 81 -6.51 -16.59 -3.34
N ASN A 82 -6.38 -15.65 -4.27
CA ASN A 82 -7.47 -15.22 -5.15
C ASN A 82 -7.39 -15.85 -6.54
N GLY A 83 -6.40 -16.69 -6.82
CA GLY A 83 -6.23 -17.26 -8.14
C GLY A 83 -5.99 -16.22 -9.24
N THR A 84 -5.35 -15.12 -8.91
CA THR A 84 -5.06 -14.03 -9.83
C THR A 84 -3.57 -13.93 -10.14
N LYS A 85 -3.24 -13.15 -11.17
CA LYS A 85 -1.85 -12.86 -11.49
C LYS A 85 -1.27 -11.82 -10.54
N LEU A 86 0.02 -11.92 -10.25
CA LEU A 86 0.75 -10.95 -9.43
C LEU A 86 0.57 -9.52 -9.95
N GLU A 87 0.67 -9.32 -11.24
CA GLU A 87 0.55 -7.99 -11.87
C GLU A 87 -0.82 -7.35 -11.64
N ALA A 88 -1.88 -8.15 -11.58
CA ALA A 88 -3.22 -7.65 -11.26
C ALA A 88 -3.28 -7.12 -9.82
N VAL A 89 -2.71 -7.85 -8.87
CA VAL A 89 -2.62 -7.40 -7.46
C VAL A 89 -1.78 -6.13 -7.35
N GLN A 90 -0.64 -6.09 -7.99
CA GLN A 90 0.26 -4.94 -7.99
C GLN A 90 -0.43 -3.66 -8.47
N ARG A 91 -1.20 -3.74 -9.55
CA ARG A 91 -1.94 -2.59 -10.08
C ARG A 91 -3.04 -2.12 -9.14
N ILE A 92 -3.79 -3.05 -8.56
CA ILE A 92 -4.88 -2.72 -7.63
C ILE A 92 -4.32 -2.05 -6.37
N VAL A 93 -3.28 -2.63 -5.79
CA VAL A 93 -2.64 -2.09 -4.58
C VAL A 93 -1.96 -0.76 -4.89
N GLY A 94 -1.27 -0.66 -6.02
CA GLY A 94 -0.61 0.57 -6.44
C GLY A 94 -1.59 1.74 -6.56
N ALA A 95 -2.75 1.52 -7.17
CA ALA A 95 -3.79 2.53 -7.26
C ALA A 95 -4.31 2.96 -5.88
N LYS A 96 -4.48 2.01 -4.95
CA LYS A 96 -4.90 2.30 -3.57
C LYS A 96 -3.86 3.10 -2.80
N LEU A 97 -2.59 2.75 -2.92
CA LEU A 97 -1.50 3.44 -2.24
C LEU A 97 -1.34 4.88 -2.75
N ILE A 98 -1.47 5.09 -4.04
CA ILE A 98 -1.46 6.44 -4.62
C ILE A 98 -2.66 7.24 -4.11
N LYS A 99 -3.84 6.64 -4.07
CA LYS A 99 -5.04 7.32 -3.55
C LYS A 99 -4.89 7.72 -2.08
N ARG A 100 -4.21 6.91 -1.27
CA ARG A 100 -3.98 7.15 0.15
C ARG A 100 -2.82 8.10 0.44
N ALA A 101 -1.97 8.38 -0.54
CA ALA A 101 -0.85 9.28 -0.36
C ALA A 101 -1.35 10.63 0.15
N ARG A 102 -0.59 11.23 1.06
CA ARG A 102 -0.93 12.52 1.66
C ARG A 102 -0.64 13.65 0.67
N PRO A 103 -1.34 14.79 0.78
CA PRO A 103 -0.92 16.00 0.06
C PRO A 103 0.55 16.30 0.34
N SER A 104 1.28 16.72 -0.68
CA SER A 104 2.74 16.94 -0.67
C SER A 104 3.64 15.71 -0.78
N GLU A 105 3.13 14.51 -0.63
CA GLU A 105 3.90 13.30 -0.94
C GLU A 105 4.02 13.11 -2.46
N TYR A 106 5.13 12.51 -2.89
CA TYR A 106 5.32 12.19 -4.30
C TYR A 106 4.60 10.92 -4.70
N ILE A 107 3.97 10.99 -5.85
CA ILE A 107 3.38 9.85 -6.55
C ILE A 107 3.87 9.86 -8.00
N MET A 108 3.93 8.70 -8.61
CA MET A 108 4.26 8.58 -10.02
C MET A 108 2.97 8.59 -10.86
N ASN A 109 2.89 9.48 -11.82
CA ASN A 109 1.76 9.52 -12.75
C ASN A 109 1.87 8.45 -13.85
N SER A 110 0.84 8.36 -14.70
CA SER A 110 0.79 7.38 -15.78
C SER A 110 1.88 7.58 -16.85
N ALA A 111 2.45 8.78 -16.93
CA ALA A 111 3.58 9.09 -17.82
C ALA A 111 4.94 8.71 -17.21
N GLY A 112 4.97 8.10 -16.02
CA GLY A 112 6.20 7.72 -15.33
C GLY A 112 6.94 8.87 -14.67
N LYS A 113 6.27 9.99 -14.44
CA LYS A 113 6.87 11.18 -13.82
C LYS A 113 6.45 11.31 -12.37
N TRP A 114 7.38 11.74 -11.51
CA TRP A 114 7.10 12.10 -10.14
C TRP A 114 6.38 13.45 -10.07
N ILE A 115 5.26 13.45 -9.37
CA ILE A 115 4.48 14.66 -9.09
C ILE A 115 4.11 14.69 -7.61
N LYS A 116 3.95 15.87 -7.06
CA LYS A 116 3.35 16.03 -5.71
C LYS A 116 1.84 15.90 -5.82
N LYS A 117 1.31 15.12 -4.90
CA LYS A 117 -0.13 14.95 -4.80
C LYS A 117 -0.82 16.21 -4.30
#